data_5e89e6f6d0dcba62de934441db485df8
#
_entry.id   5e89e6f6d0dcba62de934441db485df8
#
_cell.length_a   1.000
_cell.length_b   1.000
_cell.length_c   1.000
_cell.angle_alpha   90.00
_cell.angle_beta   90.00
_cell.angle_gamma   90.00
#
_symmetry.space_group_name_H-M   'P 1'
#
loop_
_entity.id
_entity.type
_entity.pdbx_description
1 polymer ?
#
loop_
_entity_poly.entity_id
_entity_poly.type
_entity_poly.pdbx_seq_one_letter_code
_entity_poly.pdbx_strand_id
1 'polypeptide(L)'
;MNPNFLDFEQPIADLQAKIEELRLVGNDNALNISDEISRLQDKSKALTENIFGNLSSWQIAQLARHPKRPYTLDYIGYLFSDFEELHGDRHFADDPAIVGGVARLDGSPVMVIGHQKGREVREKVRRNFGMPRPEGYRKACRLMEMAERFKMPILTFIDTPGAYPGIDAEERGQSEAIAWNLRVMARLKTPIIATVIGEGGSGGALAIGVCDQLNMLQYSTYSVISPEGCASILWKTAEKAPEAAEAMGITAERLKGLGIVDKVIDEPLGGAGAHRDPASMAESIRGELLAQLKMLQGLEMGELLERRYDRLMSYGAP
;
A
#
# COMPACT_ATOMS: atom_id res chain seq x y z
N MET A 1 -21.84 -9.06 -14.00
CA MET A 1 -20.78 -9.12 -12.95
C MET A 1 -20.96 -7.96 -11.99
N ASN A 2 -20.88 -8.21 -10.72
CA ASN A 2 -20.90 -7.14 -9.71
C ASN A 2 -19.55 -6.42 -9.76
N PRO A 3 -19.47 -5.11 -10.06
CA PRO A 3 -18.20 -4.39 -10.24
C PRO A 3 -17.34 -4.28 -8.95
N ASN A 4 -17.85 -4.80 -7.86
CA ASN A 4 -17.19 -4.81 -6.56
C ASN A 4 -16.41 -6.10 -6.27
N PHE A 5 -16.37 -7.05 -7.21
CA PHE A 5 -15.71 -8.33 -7.07
C PHE A 5 -14.83 -8.60 -8.28
N LEU A 6 -13.63 -9.12 -8.05
CA LEU A 6 -12.75 -9.64 -9.09
C LEU A 6 -13.30 -11.01 -9.58
N ASP A 7 -12.86 -11.46 -10.76
CA ASP A 7 -13.37 -12.68 -11.36
C ASP A 7 -13.24 -13.91 -10.44
N PHE A 8 -12.13 -14.03 -9.73
CA PHE A 8 -11.91 -15.13 -8.78
C PHE A 8 -12.72 -15.01 -7.48
N GLU A 9 -13.28 -13.84 -7.19
CA GLU A 9 -14.19 -13.61 -6.05
C GLU A 9 -15.65 -13.88 -6.39
N GLN A 10 -16.00 -14.07 -7.67
CA GLN A 10 -17.38 -14.25 -8.11
C GLN A 10 -18.13 -15.36 -7.34
N PRO A 11 -17.53 -16.54 -7.03
CA PRO A 11 -18.24 -17.56 -6.24
C PRO A 11 -18.61 -17.10 -4.83
N ILE A 12 -17.84 -16.18 -4.23
CA ILE A 12 -18.17 -15.57 -2.94
C ILE A 12 -19.33 -14.59 -3.11
N ALA A 13 -19.29 -13.77 -4.16
CA ALA A 13 -20.35 -12.81 -4.49
C ALA A 13 -21.71 -13.50 -4.69
N ASP A 14 -21.72 -14.65 -5.38
CA ASP A 14 -22.93 -15.43 -5.64
C ASP A 14 -23.53 -15.97 -4.33
N LEU A 15 -22.69 -16.45 -3.39
CA LEU A 15 -23.16 -16.89 -2.08
C LEU A 15 -23.69 -15.73 -1.24
N GLN A 16 -23.02 -14.57 -1.27
CA GLN A 16 -23.48 -13.38 -0.55
C GLN A 16 -24.82 -12.87 -1.09
N ALA A 17 -25.00 -12.84 -2.41
CA ALA A 17 -26.26 -12.48 -3.04
C ALA A 17 -27.40 -13.40 -2.59
N LYS A 18 -27.16 -14.72 -2.54
CA LYS A 18 -28.13 -15.69 -2.08
C LYS A 18 -28.49 -15.53 -0.59
N ILE A 19 -27.51 -15.21 0.26
CA ILE A 19 -27.74 -14.91 1.68
C ILE A 19 -28.64 -13.68 1.83
N GLU A 20 -28.37 -12.60 1.07
CA GLU A 20 -29.19 -11.39 1.10
C GLU A 20 -30.62 -11.65 0.58
N GLU A 21 -30.78 -12.44 -0.48
CA GLU A 21 -32.08 -12.85 -0.98
C GLU A 21 -32.91 -13.60 0.08
N LEU A 22 -32.28 -14.56 0.79
CA LEU A 22 -32.95 -15.29 1.88
C LEU A 22 -33.32 -14.39 3.06
N ARG A 23 -32.51 -13.38 3.37
CA ARG A 23 -32.84 -12.38 4.41
C ARG A 23 -34.07 -11.55 4.07
N LEU A 24 -34.28 -11.25 2.79
CA LEU A 24 -35.45 -10.47 2.31
C LEU A 24 -36.75 -11.29 2.30
N VAL A 25 -36.67 -12.61 2.08
CA VAL A 25 -37.85 -13.48 1.99
C VAL A 25 -38.34 -13.95 3.38
N GLY A 26 -37.59 -13.72 4.44
CA GLY A 26 -37.68 -14.37 5.76
C GLY A 26 -38.85 -14.06 6.69
N ASN A 27 -40.07 -13.72 6.21
CA ASN A 27 -41.19 -13.41 7.11
C ASN A 27 -42.11 -14.57 7.47
N ASP A 28 -42.12 -15.72 6.76
CA ASP A 28 -43.16 -16.77 6.98
C ASP A 28 -42.60 -18.12 7.51
N ASN A 29 -41.27 -18.39 7.50
CA ASN A 29 -40.68 -19.63 8.03
C ASN A 29 -39.31 -19.38 8.72
N ALA A 30 -39.31 -18.59 9.76
CA ALA A 30 -38.11 -18.00 10.36
C ALA A 30 -37.01 -19.01 10.82
N LEU A 31 -37.38 -20.19 11.30
CA LEU A 31 -36.41 -21.17 11.84
C LEU A 31 -35.58 -21.86 10.74
N ASN A 32 -36.22 -22.36 9.68
CA ASN A 32 -35.51 -23.06 8.59
C ASN A 32 -34.64 -22.10 7.75
N ILE A 33 -35.04 -20.84 7.65
CA ILE A 33 -34.28 -19.81 6.90
C ILE A 33 -33.04 -19.39 7.69
N SER A 34 -33.13 -19.25 9.00
CA SER A 34 -31.99 -18.92 9.86
C SER A 34 -30.88 -19.99 9.78
N ASP A 35 -31.25 -21.26 9.84
CA ASP A 35 -30.29 -22.37 9.73
C ASP A 35 -29.62 -22.44 8.35
N GLU A 36 -30.38 -22.18 7.28
CA GLU A 36 -29.82 -22.14 5.92
C GLU A 36 -28.91 -20.93 5.72
N ILE A 37 -29.28 -19.74 6.23
CA ILE A 37 -28.39 -18.57 6.22
C ILE A 37 -27.08 -18.87 6.94
N SER A 38 -27.13 -19.44 8.14
CA SER A 38 -25.93 -19.82 8.90
C SER A 38 -25.04 -20.77 8.10
N ARG A 39 -25.63 -21.82 7.52
CA ARG A 39 -24.91 -22.79 6.68
C ARG A 39 -24.25 -22.14 5.45
N LEU A 40 -24.96 -21.20 4.79
CA LEU A 40 -24.40 -20.46 3.64
C LEU A 40 -23.30 -19.50 4.06
N GLN A 41 -23.40 -18.87 5.24
CA GLN A 41 -22.33 -18.05 5.81
C GLN A 41 -21.06 -18.84 6.10
N ASP A 42 -21.19 -20.03 6.73
CA ASP A 42 -20.06 -20.93 6.98
C ASP A 42 -19.43 -21.38 5.66
N LYS A 43 -20.24 -21.72 4.68
CA LYS A 43 -19.75 -22.09 3.34
C LYS A 43 -19.05 -20.92 2.66
N SER A 44 -19.59 -19.71 2.76
CA SER A 44 -18.97 -18.49 2.21
C SER A 44 -17.63 -18.21 2.87
N LYS A 45 -17.54 -18.36 4.20
CA LYS A 45 -16.29 -18.22 4.95
C LYS A 45 -15.24 -19.23 4.51
N ALA A 46 -15.57 -20.51 4.49
CA ALA A 46 -14.66 -21.57 4.06
C ALA A 46 -14.19 -21.40 2.61
N LEU A 47 -15.10 -20.98 1.71
CA LEU A 47 -14.77 -20.68 0.33
C LEU A 47 -13.82 -19.47 0.21
N THR A 48 -14.06 -18.43 1.01
CA THR A 48 -13.19 -17.25 1.07
C THR A 48 -11.77 -17.64 1.54
N GLU A 49 -11.67 -18.39 2.63
CA GLU A 49 -10.39 -18.88 3.14
C GLU A 49 -9.64 -19.72 2.10
N ASN A 50 -10.35 -20.59 1.38
CA ASN A 50 -9.74 -21.40 0.32
C ASN A 50 -9.26 -20.57 -0.87
N ILE A 51 -10.06 -19.63 -1.36
CA ILE A 51 -9.71 -18.76 -2.50
C ILE A 51 -8.51 -17.87 -2.14
N PHE A 52 -8.61 -17.14 -1.03
CA PHE A 52 -7.60 -16.18 -0.61
C PHE A 52 -6.31 -16.82 -0.10
N GLY A 53 -6.38 -18.07 0.40
CA GLY A 53 -5.20 -18.85 0.77
C GLY A 53 -4.40 -19.40 -0.41
N ASN A 54 -4.96 -19.37 -1.64
CA ASN A 54 -4.35 -19.96 -2.83
C ASN A 54 -4.27 -18.97 -4.03
N LEU A 55 -4.18 -17.67 -3.77
CA LEU A 55 -4.09 -16.68 -4.84
C LEU A 55 -2.77 -16.80 -5.59
N SER A 56 -2.83 -16.77 -6.93
CA SER A 56 -1.65 -16.61 -7.78
C SER A 56 -1.06 -15.20 -7.66
N SER A 57 0.22 -15.04 -8.05
CA SER A 57 0.88 -13.71 -8.08
C SER A 57 0.11 -12.69 -8.93
N TRP A 58 -0.53 -13.14 -10.01
CA TRP A 58 -1.39 -12.30 -10.84
C TRP A 58 -2.67 -11.86 -10.12
N GLN A 59 -3.34 -12.78 -9.43
CA GLN A 59 -4.53 -12.45 -8.64
C GLN A 59 -4.21 -11.48 -7.50
N ILE A 60 -3.05 -11.64 -6.85
CA ILE A 60 -2.55 -10.68 -5.86
C ILE A 60 -2.31 -9.31 -6.51
N ALA A 61 -1.71 -9.25 -7.72
CA ALA A 61 -1.52 -8.00 -8.43
C ALA A 61 -2.86 -7.30 -8.77
N GLN A 62 -3.89 -8.07 -9.14
CA GLN A 62 -5.23 -7.54 -9.36
C GLN A 62 -5.85 -7.02 -8.05
N LEU A 63 -5.68 -7.75 -6.96
CA LEU A 63 -6.21 -7.38 -5.64
C LEU A 63 -5.51 -6.14 -5.06
N ALA A 64 -4.19 -5.99 -5.28
CA ALA A 64 -3.43 -4.80 -4.91
C ALA A 64 -4.00 -3.51 -5.55
N ARG A 65 -4.63 -3.64 -6.72
CA ARG A 65 -5.27 -2.55 -7.49
C ARG A 65 -6.78 -2.46 -7.29
N HIS A 66 -7.35 -3.25 -6.38
CA HIS A 66 -8.80 -3.30 -6.21
C HIS A 66 -9.35 -1.91 -5.90
N PRO A 67 -10.40 -1.42 -6.60
CA PRO A 67 -10.87 -0.03 -6.50
C PRO A 67 -11.41 0.35 -5.11
N LYS A 68 -11.78 -0.64 -4.30
CA LYS A 68 -12.22 -0.45 -2.91
C LYS A 68 -11.09 -0.60 -1.89
N ARG A 69 -9.87 -0.93 -2.31
CA ARG A 69 -8.75 -1.03 -1.39
C ARG A 69 -8.52 0.34 -0.73
N PRO A 70 -8.28 0.40 0.59
CA PRO A 70 -8.04 1.66 1.27
C PRO A 70 -6.78 2.35 0.74
N TYR A 71 -6.86 3.65 0.54
CA TYR A 71 -5.76 4.52 0.16
C TYR A 71 -5.17 5.22 1.39
N THR A 72 -4.11 6.00 1.20
CA THR A 72 -3.42 6.69 2.30
C THR A 72 -4.37 7.53 3.15
N LEU A 73 -5.27 8.33 2.55
CA LEU A 73 -6.22 9.16 3.30
C LEU A 73 -7.23 8.33 4.10
N ASP A 74 -7.61 7.15 3.61
CA ASP A 74 -8.48 6.26 4.39
C ASP A 74 -7.75 5.76 5.64
N TYR A 75 -6.50 5.29 5.49
CA TYR A 75 -5.68 4.87 6.63
C TYR A 75 -5.37 6.02 7.59
N ILE A 76 -5.16 7.24 7.08
CA ILE A 76 -4.99 8.42 7.94
C ILE A 76 -6.19 8.57 8.87
N GLY A 77 -7.41 8.44 8.35
CA GLY A 77 -8.63 8.55 9.16
C GLY A 77 -8.80 7.45 10.21
N TYR A 78 -8.24 6.26 10.00
CA TYR A 78 -8.30 5.16 10.96
C TYR A 78 -7.18 5.17 11.99
N LEU A 79 -5.97 5.56 11.57
CA LEU A 79 -4.73 5.37 12.35
C LEU A 79 -4.36 6.58 13.19
N PHE A 80 -4.67 7.79 12.74
CA PHE A 80 -4.11 9.01 13.28
C PHE A 80 -5.17 9.99 13.78
N SER A 81 -4.80 10.80 14.77
CA SER A 81 -5.52 12.00 15.15
C SER A 81 -4.75 13.25 14.71
N ASP A 82 -5.44 14.40 14.70
CA ASP A 82 -4.85 15.72 14.47
C ASP A 82 -4.02 15.81 13.18
N PHE A 83 -4.49 15.18 12.11
CA PHE A 83 -3.79 15.25 10.83
C PHE A 83 -3.97 16.63 10.18
N GLU A 84 -2.85 17.30 9.96
CA GLU A 84 -2.75 18.58 9.25
C GLU A 84 -1.94 18.41 7.98
N GLU A 85 -2.62 18.45 6.83
CA GLU A 85 -1.97 18.29 5.51
C GLU A 85 -1.12 19.52 5.15
N LEU A 86 0.10 19.27 4.69
CA LEU A 86 1.07 20.28 4.29
C LEU A 86 1.33 20.24 2.79
N HIS A 87 0.93 21.27 2.09
CA HIS A 87 0.94 21.37 0.63
C HIS A 87 2.18 22.04 0.05
N GLY A 88 2.48 21.71 -1.21
CA GLY A 88 3.46 22.38 -2.07
C GLY A 88 4.92 22.04 -1.80
N ASP A 89 5.71 22.11 -2.87
CA ASP A 89 7.14 21.79 -2.85
C ASP A 89 8.06 22.99 -2.54
N ARG A 90 7.51 24.21 -2.45
CA ARG A 90 8.25 25.47 -2.28
C ARG A 90 9.18 25.79 -3.46
N HIS A 91 8.94 25.18 -4.61
CA HIS A 91 9.74 25.37 -5.81
C HIS A 91 8.87 25.66 -7.05
N PHE A 92 7.87 24.84 -7.32
CA PHE A 92 7.03 24.96 -8.51
C PHE A 92 5.53 24.90 -8.16
N ALA A 93 5.03 23.80 -7.57
CA ALA A 93 3.60 23.60 -7.33
C ALA A 93 3.33 22.62 -6.19
N ASP A 94 2.05 22.33 -5.97
CA ASP A 94 1.62 21.16 -5.22
C ASP A 94 1.30 19.99 -6.15
N ASP A 95 1.47 18.76 -5.67
CA ASP A 95 1.06 17.55 -6.36
C ASP A 95 0.14 16.71 -5.46
N PRO A 96 -1.15 16.60 -5.78
CA PRO A 96 -2.11 15.85 -4.98
C PRO A 96 -1.96 14.32 -5.09
N ALA A 97 -1.05 13.81 -5.93
CA ALA A 97 -0.71 12.38 -5.96
C ALA A 97 0.12 11.95 -4.74
N ILE A 98 0.79 12.89 -4.06
CA ILE A 98 1.38 12.71 -2.74
C ILE A 98 0.58 13.53 -1.73
N VAL A 99 0.14 12.91 -0.66
CA VAL A 99 -0.38 13.56 0.53
C VAL A 99 0.65 13.44 1.64
N GLY A 100 0.75 14.48 2.48
CA GLY A 100 1.66 14.40 3.62
C GLY A 100 1.40 15.53 4.60
N GLY A 101 1.69 15.29 5.86
CA GLY A 101 1.44 16.22 6.93
C GLY A 101 1.86 15.69 8.29
N VAL A 102 1.64 16.51 9.30
CA VAL A 102 1.85 16.14 10.71
C VAL A 102 0.59 15.48 11.26
N ALA A 103 0.78 14.50 12.12
CA ALA A 103 -0.32 13.77 12.77
C ALA A 103 0.11 13.26 14.14
N ARG A 104 -0.81 12.60 14.85
CA ARG A 104 -0.49 11.84 16.05
C ARG A 104 -0.85 10.37 15.88
N LEU A 105 0.10 9.51 16.17
CA LEU A 105 -0.13 8.07 16.33
C LEU A 105 -0.07 7.76 17.83
N ASP A 106 -1.19 7.33 18.39
CA ASP A 106 -1.31 7.08 19.85
C ASP A 106 -0.76 8.23 20.71
N GLY A 107 -1.17 9.48 20.35
CA GLY A 107 -0.75 10.70 21.01
C GLY A 107 0.65 11.22 20.66
N SER A 108 1.50 10.40 20.06
CA SER A 108 2.88 10.78 19.68
C SER A 108 2.93 11.46 18.30
N PRO A 109 3.66 12.58 18.15
CA PRO A 109 3.76 13.28 16.89
C PRO A 109 4.56 12.49 15.86
N VAL A 110 4.03 12.41 14.64
CA VAL A 110 4.65 11.73 13.50
C VAL A 110 4.49 12.56 12.22
N MET A 111 5.36 12.35 11.25
CA MET A 111 5.19 12.80 9.88
C MET A 111 4.62 11.66 9.06
N VAL A 112 3.48 11.89 8.42
CA VAL A 112 2.83 10.92 7.53
C VAL A 112 2.96 11.40 6.10
N ILE A 113 3.41 10.52 5.19
CA ILE A 113 3.55 10.81 3.75
C ILE A 113 3.05 9.59 2.99
N GLY A 114 2.27 9.78 1.93
CA GLY A 114 1.85 8.62 1.14
C GLY A 114 1.30 8.98 -0.22
N HIS A 115 1.24 7.97 -1.07
CA HIS A 115 0.59 8.08 -2.37
C HIS A 115 -0.93 8.10 -2.20
N GLN A 116 -1.59 8.90 -3.00
CA GLN A 116 -3.04 8.97 -3.01
C GLN A 116 -3.59 8.79 -4.41
N LYS A 117 -4.36 7.73 -4.60
CA LYS A 117 -5.19 7.49 -5.78
C LYS A 117 -6.56 8.14 -5.59
N GLY A 118 -7.28 8.36 -6.67
CA GLY A 118 -8.68 8.79 -6.63
C GLY A 118 -9.65 7.63 -6.81
N ARG A 119 -10.88 7.76 -6.29
CA ARG A 119 -11.97 6.79 -6.53
C ARG A 119 -12.80 7.20 -7.73
N GLU A 120 -13.29 8.43 -7.73
CA GLU A 120 -14.07 8.98 -8.83
C GLU A 120 -13.16 9.47 -9.98
N VAL A 121 -13.69 9.49 -11.20
CA VAL A 121 -12.92 9.88 -12.41
C VAL A 121 -12.25 11.24 -12.24
N ARG A 122 -12.98 12.24 -11.72
CA ARG A 122 -12.45 13.58 -11.48
C ARG A 122 -11.29 13.58 -10.47
N GLU A 123 -11.42 12.78 -9.41
CA GLU A 123 -10.38 12.64 -8.41
C GLU A 123 -9.17 11.89 -8.96
N LYS A 124 -9.37 10.80 -9.71
CA LYS A 124 -8.29 10.07 -10.40
C LYS A 124 -7.47 11.00 -11.28
N VAL A 125 -8.12 11.83 -12.09
CA VAL A 125 -7.43 12.81 -12.96
C VAL A 125 -6.68 13.85 -12.12
N ARG A 126 -7.32 14.41 -11.08
CA ARG A 126 -6.67 15.37 -10.17
C ARG A 126 -5.41 14.81 -9.53
N ARG A 127 -5.44 13.54 -9.09
CA ARG A 127 -4.33 12.85 -8.43
C ARG A 127 -3.44 12.09 -9.41
N ASN A 128 -3.57 12.39 -10.70
CA ASN A 128 -2.80 11.75 -11.77
C ASN A 128 -2.72 10.21 -11.63
N PHE A 129 -3.84 9.58 -11.26
CA PHE A 129 -3.96 8.13 -11.03
C PHE A 129 -2.98 7.56 -9.98
N GLY A 130 -2.52 8.40 -9.06
CA GLY A 130 -1.53 8.03 -8.05
C GLY A 130 -0.09 8.00 -8.57
N MET A 131 0.17 8.61 -9.72
CA MET A 131 1.52 8.77 -10.30
C MET A 131 2.06 10.17 -9.99
N PRO A 132 3.00 10.31 -9.03
CA PRO A 132 3.50 11.62 -8.66
C PRO A 132 4.36 12.26 -9.75
N ARG A 133 4.29 13.60 -9.79
CA ARG A 133 5.18 14.49 -10.51
C ARG A 133 6.37 14.89 -9.64
N PRO A 134 7.39 15.59 -10.18
CA PRO A 134 8.56 16.05 -9.41
C PRO A 134 8.18 16.83 -8.15
N GLU A 135 7.12 17.64 -8.25
CA GLU A 135 6.61 18.45 -7.15
C GLU A 135 6.15 17.61 -5.95
N GLY A 136 5.56 16.44 -6.21
CA GLY A 136 5.15 15.49 -5.17
C GLY A 136 6.36 14.94 -4.41
N TYR A 137 7.41 14.55 -5.12
CA TYR A 137 8.64 14.05 -4.49
C TYR A 137 9.39 15.15 -3.75
N ARG A 138 9.48 16.36 -4.29
CA ARG A 138 10.09 17.51 -3.60
C ARG A 138 9.28 17.91 -2.35
N LYS A 139 7.95 17.85 -2.42
CA LYS A 139 7.09 18.02 -1.24
C LYS A 139 7.40 16.96 -0.18
N ALA A 140 7.47 15.67 -0.56
CA ALA A 140 7.83 14.60 0.36
C ALA A 140 9.20 14.85 1.01
N CYS A 141 10.21 15.21 0.23
CA CYS A 141 11.55 15.56 0.74
C CYS A 141 11.49 16.67 1.80
N ARG A 142 10.82 17.76 1.48
CA ARG A 142 10.64 18.89 2.41
C ARG A 142 9.99 18.47 3.73
N LEU A 143 8.99 17.59 3.66
CA LEU A 143 8.32 17.07 4.86
C LEU A 143 9.23 16.15 5.67
N MET A 144 10.03 15.32 5.01
CA MET A 144 11.01 14.44 5.65
C MET A 144 12.10 15.25 6.39
N GLU A 145 12.63 16.30 5.75
CA GLU A 145 13.58 17.22 6.38
C GLU A 145 12.97 18.00 7.56
N MET A 146 11.68 18.35 7.43
CA MET A 146 10.93 18.92 8.55
C MET A 146 10.80 17.93 9.71
N ALA A 147 10.47 16.68 9.42
CA ALA A 147 10.36 15.63 10.43
C ALA A 147 11.68 15.43 11.19
N GLU A 148 12.81 15.37 10.49
CA GLU A 148 14.13 15.32 11.13
C GLU A 148 14.38 16.50 12.07
N ARG A 149 14.09 17.73 11.60
CA ARG A 149 14.28 18.96 12.40
C ARG A 149 13.50 18.94 13.70
N PHE A 150 12.28 18.42 13.65
CA PHE A 150 11.40 18.31 14.84
C PHE A 150 11.49 16.95 15.54
N LYS A 151 12.40 16.08 15.13
CA LYS A 151 12.61 14.73 15.69
C LYS A 151 11.34 13.88 15.67
N MET A 152 10.53 14.02 14.63
CA MET A 152 9.34 13.21 14.42
C MET A 152 9.69 11.98 13.58
N PRO A 153 9.26 10.77 13.95
CA PRO A 153 9.33 9.62 13.07
C PRO A 153 8.55 9.85 11.78
N ILE A 154 9.00 9.22 10.70
CA ILE A 154 8.39 9.29 9.38
C ILE A 154 7.69 7.97 9.08
N LEU A 155 6.42 8.03 8.75
CA LEU A 155 5.60 6.90 8.32
C LEU A 155 5.20 7.11 6.87
N THR A 156 5.65 6.23 5.96
CA THR A 156 5.28 6.33 4.55
C THR A 156 4.33 5.24 4.12
N PHE A 157 3.33 5.59 3.31
CA PHE A 157 2.33 4.67 2.74
C PHE A 157 2.49 4.65 1.21
N ILE A 158 2.87 3.49 0.68
CA ILE A 158 3.19 3.32 -0.74
C ILE A 158 2.02 2.69 -1.46
N ASP A 159 1.44 3.40 -2.43
CA ASP A 159 0.40 2.90 -3.33
C ASP A 159 0.42 3.68 -4.66
N THR A 160 1.32 3.31 -5.55
CA THR A 160 1.50 3.94 -6.86
C THR A 160 1.83 2.92 -7.94
N PRO A 161 1.31 3.07 -9.17
CA PRO A 161 1.77 2.28 -10.32
C PRO A 161 3.18 2.69 -10.79
N GLY A 162 3.68 3.86 -10.34
CA GLY A 162 5.00 4.40 -10.68
C GLY A 162 5.02 5.93 -10.70
N ALA A 163 6.18 6.50 -11.02
CA ALA A 163 6.33 7.92 -11.26
C ALA A 163 5.65 8.31 -12.58
N TYR A 164 5.11 9.52 -12.67
CA TYR A 164 4.51 10.02 -13.91
C TYR A 164 5.55 10.18 -15.03
N PRO A 165 5.36 9.52 -16.20
CA PRO A 165 6.35 9.49 -17.27
C PRO A 165 6.13 10.61 -18.31
N GLY A 166 5.44 11.70 -17.96
CA GLY A 166 5.13 12.79 -18.88
C GLY A 166 6.34 13.68 -19.18
N ILE A 167 6.39 14.27 -20.37
CA ILE A 167 7.43 15.19 -20.81
C ILE A 167 7.56 16.37 -19.83
N ASP A 168 6.44 16.93 -19.41
CA ASP A 168 6.38 18.04 -18.44
C ASP A 168 6.98 17.67 -17.07
N ALA A 169 6.93 16.41 -16.67
CA ALA A 169 7.58 15.93 -15.45
C ALA A 169 9.09 15.77 -15.67
N GLU A 170 9.51 15.25 -16.83
CA GLU A 170 10.93 15.13 -17.17
C GLU A 170 11.60 16.51 -17.23
N GLU A 171 10.98 17.48 -17.88
CA GLU A 171 11.46 18.88 -17.94
C GLU A 171 11.64 19.52 -16.57
N ARG A 172 10.84 19.12 -15.58
CA ARG A 172 10.94 19.61 -14.20
C ARG A 172 11.77 18.73 -13.27
N GLY A 173 12.52 17.76 -13.83
CA GLY A 173 13.50 16.97 -13.11
C GLY A 173 12.91 15.78 -12.36
N GLN A 174 12.07 14.94 -13.00
CA GLN A 174 11.45 13.76 -12.39
C GLN A 174 12.47 12.79 -11.80
N SER A 175 13.48 12.40 -12.56
CA SER A 175 14.52 11.48 -12.10
C SER A 175 15.39 12.08 -11.01
N GLU A 176 15.69 13.37 -11.10
CA GLU A 176 16.46 14.09 -10.08
C GLU A 176 15.71 14.16 -8.75
N ALA A 177 14.41 14.50 -8.76
CA ALA A 177 13.60 14.56 -7.56
C ALA A 177 13.50 13.21 -6.85
N ILE A 178 13.36 12.11 -7.61
CA ILE A 178 13.38 10.73 -7.07
C ILE A 178 14.75 10.43 -6.46
N ALA A 179 15.84 10.62 -7.22
CA ALA A 179 17.19 10.32 -6.76
C ALA A 179 17.60 11.13 -5.52
N TRP A 180 17.17 12.39 -5.47
CA TRP A 180 17.41 13.25 -4.31
C TRP A 180 16.72 12.70 -3.05
N ASN A 181 15.47 12.25 -3.17
CA ASN A 181 14.76 11.63 -2.05
C ASN A 181 15.49 10.39 -1.53
N LEU A 182 15.96 9.50 -2.42
CA LEU A 182 16.75 8.32 -2.00
C LEU A 182 17.96 8.73 -1.16
N ARG A 183 18.72 9.72 -1.64
CA ARG A 183 19.89 10.26 -0.96
C ARG A 183 19.54 10.87 0.40
N VAL A 184 18.49 11.65 0.48
CA VAL A 184 18.03 12.30 1.73
C VAL A 184 17.59 11.25 2.73
N MET A 185 16.68 10.35 2.35
CA MET A 185 16.12 9.33 3.23
C MET A 185 17.20 8.43 3.84
N ALA A 186 18.22 8.07 3.06
CA ALA A 186 19.33 7.26 3.55
C ALA A 186 20.10 7.91 4.72
N ARG A 187 20.00 9.23 4.91
CA ARG A 187 20.77 10.01 5.88
C ARG A 187 19.95 10.67 6.98
N LEU A 188 18.62 10.63 6.89
CA LEU A 188 17.72 11.27 7.86
C LEU A 188 17.93 10.71 9.27
N LYS A 189 18.13 11.61 10.21
CA LYS A 189 18.37 11.30 11.62
C LYS A 189 17.05 11.18 12.40
N THR A 190 16.18 10.35 11.88
CA THR A 190 14.90 9.99 12.53
C THR A 190 14.44 8.63 12.01
N PRO A 191 13.67 7.85 12.78
CA PRO A 191 13.12 6.58 12.31
C PRO A 191 12.20 6.75 11.08
N ILE A 192 12.34 5.85 10.12
CA ILE A 192 11.52 5.79 8.90
C ILE A 192 10.92 4.40 8.78
N ILE A 193 9.60 4.31 8.75
CA ILE A 193 8.86 3.06 8.49
C ILE A 193 8.05 3.24 7.22
N ALA A 194 8.27 2.38 6.24
CA ALA A 194 7.51 2.36 5.00
C ALA A 194 6.53 1.17 4.98
N THR A 195 5.32 1.39 4.49
CA THR A 195 4.31 0.34 4.35
C THR A 195 3.72 0.36 2.93
N VAL A 196 3.89 -0.73 2.20
CA VAL A 196 3.24 -0.91 0.89
C VAL A 196 1.82 -1.37 1.14
N ILE A 197 0.84 -0.51 0.82
CA ILE A 197 -0.58 -0.75 1.08
C ILE A 197 -1.38 -1.23 -0.14
N GLY A 198 -0.79 -1.16 -1.32
CA GLY A 198 -1.37 -1.57 -2.59
C GLY A 198 -0.28 -1.89 -3.60
N GLU A 199 -0.08 -1.04 -4.59
CA GLU A 199 0.99 -1.18 -5.57
C GLU A 199 2.24 -0.38 -5.17
N GLY A 200 3.40 -1.03 -5.14
CA GLY A 200 4.69 -0.38 -5.00
C GLY A 200 5.43 -0.34 -6.34
N GLY A 201 5.07 0.61 -7.22
CA GLY A 201 5.60 0.66 -8.59
C GLY A 201 6.88 1.49 -8.73
N SER A 202 7.96 0.84 -9.17
CA SER A 202 9.17 1.46 -9.73
C SER A 202 9.78 2.60 -8.87
N GLY A 203 10.37 3.60 -9.53
CA GLY A 203 10.94 4.79 -8.90
C GLY A 203 9.94 5.61 -8.09
N GLY A 204 8.66 5.55 -8.44
CA GLY A 204 7.60 6.19 -7.67
C GLY A 204 7.51 5.68 -6.23
N ALA A 205 7.56 4.37 -6.07
CA ALA A 205 7.58 3.73 -4.76
C ALA A 205 8.91 3.96 -4.03
N LEU A 206 10.03 3.84 -4.74
CA LEU A 206 11.37 4.04 -4.16
C LEU A 206 11.55 5.43 -3.56
N ALA A 207 10.99 6.46 -4.21
CA ALA A 207 11.16 7.87 -3.80
C ALA A 207 10.65 8.18 -2.39
N ILE A 208 9.81 7.30 -1.79
CA ILE A 208 9.39 7.38 -0.40
C ILE A 208 9.57 6.04 0.34
N GLY A 209 10.41 5.14 -0.22
CA GLY A 209 10.54 3.74 0.23
C GLY A 209 11.84 3.40 0.95
N VAL A 210 12.84 4.28 0.99
CA VAL A 210 14.07 4.06 1.78
C VAL A 210 13.74 4.20 3.27
N CYS A 211 13.99 3.16 4.06
CA CYS A 211 13.46 3.09 5.43
C CYS A 211 14.29 2.18 6.34
N ASP A 212 14.01 2.25 7.64
CA ASP A 212 14.55 1.34 8.66
C ASP A 212 13.77 0.03 8.75
N GLN A 213 12.45 0.10 8.44
CA GLN A 213 11.56 -1.05 8.38
C GLN A 213 10.63 -0.92 7.17
N LEU A 214 10.57 -1.97 6.34
CA LEU A 214 9.63 -2.07 5.21
C LEU A 214 8.56 -3.10 5.50
N ASN A 215 7.33 -2.64 5.61
CA ASN A 215 6.15 -3.47 5.72
C ASN A 215 5.47 -3.62 4.37
N MET A 216 4.85 -4.76 4.14
CA MET A 216 3.91 -4.96 3.04
C MET A 216 2.61 -5.57 3.57
N LEU A 217 1.46 -5.09 3.10
CA LEU A 217 0.22 -5.81 3.30
C LEU A 217 0.25 -7.11 2.49
N GLN A 218 -0.37 -8.16 3.01
CA GLN A 218 -0.31 -9.52 2.47
C GLN A 218 -0.61 -9.59 0.96
N TYR A 219 -1.60 -8.84 0.51
CA TYR A 219 -2.01 -8.81 -0.90
C TYR A 219 -1.61 -7.50 -1.61
N SER A 220 -0.49 -6.91 -1.20
CA SER A 220 0.17 -5.83 -1.91
C SER A 220 1.28 -6.36 -2.83
N THR A 221 1.74 -5.53 -3.75
CA THR A 221 2.84 -5.86 -4.66
C THR A 221 3.94 -4.79 -4.63
N TYR A 222 5.19 -5.21 -4.87
CA TYR A 222 6.31 -4.28 -4.98
C TYR A 222 7.22 -4.73 -6.13
N SER A 223 7.38 -3.87 -7.14
CA SER A 223 8.05 -4.27 -8.39
C SER A 223 8.62 -3.07 -9.16
N VAL A 224 9.60 -3.33 -10.02
CA VAL A 224 10.20 -2.33 -10.90
C VAL A 224 9.28 -1.90 -12.05
N ILE A 225 8.36 -2.78 -12.47
CA ILE A 225 7.43 -2.56 -13.58
C ILE A 225 6.16 -3.37 -13.33
N SER A 226 5.05 -3.00 -13.96
CA SER A 226 3.83 -3.81 -13.89
C SER A 226 3.99 -5.15 -14.64
N PRO A 227 3.28 -6.22 -14.24
CA PRO A 227 3.29 -7.49 -14.95
C PRO A 227 2.95 -7.36 -16.44
N GLU A 228 1.97 -6.50 -16.77
CA GLU A 228 1.58 -6.22 -18.16
C GLU A 228 2.71 -5.53 -18.93
N GLY A 229 3.40 -4.57 -18.30
CA GLY A 229 4.55 -3.89 -18.89
C GLY A 229 5.71 -4.85 -19.14
N CYS A 230 6.03 -5.69 -18.17
CA CYS A 230 7.04 -6.75 -18.30
C CYS A 230 6.68 -7.71 -19.45
N ALA A 231 5.44 -8.19 -19.49
CA ALA A 231 4.96 -9.09 -20.53
C ALA A 231 5.04 -8.45 -21.91
N SER A 232 4.63 -7.19 -22.04
CA SER A 232 4.70 -6.44 -23.30
C SER A 232 6.12 -6.28 -23.82
N ILE A 233 7.09 -6.06 -22.93
CA ILE A 233 8.51 -5.93 -23.31
C ILE A 233 9.11 -7.29 -23.71
N LEU A 234 8.92 -8.32 -22.89
CA LEU A 234 9.60 -9.61 -23.08
C LEU A 234 8.89 -10.51 -24.08
N TRP A 235 7.57 -10.59 -24.04
CA TRP A 235 6.77 -11.49 -24.88
C TRP A 235 5.99 -10.78 -25.99
N LYS A 236 6.06 -9.45 -26.08
CA LYS A 236 5.34 -8.63 -27.07
C LYS A 236 3.81 -8.73 -26.97
N THR A 237 3.30 -9.21 -25.84
CA THR A 237 1.87 -9.28 -25.56
C THR A 237 1.59 -9.12 -24.06
N ALA A 238 0.56 -8.35 -23.70
CA ALA A 238 0.13 -8.18 -22.32
C ALA A 238 -0.62 -9.42 -21.76
N GLU A 239 -1.05 -10.35 -22.62
CA GLU A 239 -1.73 -11.59 -22.22
C GLU A 239 -0.84 -12.50 -21.35
N LYS A 240 0.48 -12.31 -21.42
CA LYS A 240 1.48 -12.99 -20.59
C LYS A 240 1.72 -12.34 -19.21
N ALA A 241 0.86 -11.40 -18.81
CA ALA A 241 0.96 -10.78 -17.48
C ALA A 241 0.92 -11.78 -16.31
N PRO A 242 0.12 -12.87 -16.34
CA PRO A 242 0.16 -13.87 -15.28
C PRO A 242 1.53 -14.55 -15.12
N GLU A 243 2.16 -14.95 -16.23
CA GLU A 243 3.49 -15.56 -16.22
C GLU A 243 4.57 -14.53 -15.80
N ALA A 244 4.42 -13.26 -16.21
CA ALA A 244 5.31 -12.19 -15.79
C ALA A 244 5.20 -11.95 -14.28
N ALA A 245 3.98 -11.89 -13.72
CA ALA A 245 3.76 -11.69 -12.29
C ALA A 245 4.46 -12.76 -11.44
N GLU A 246 4.38 -14.03 -11.87
CA GLU A 246 5.04 -15.13 -11.19
C GLU A 246 6.56 -15.04 -11.29
N ALA A 247 7.08 -14.82 -12.51
CA ALA A 247 8.52 -14.75 -12.75
C ALA A 247 9.20 -13.57 -12.03
N MET A 248 8.50 -12.43 -11.89
CA MET A 248 9.02 -11.24 -11.24
C MET A 248 9.08 -11.34 -9.70
N GLY A 249 8.35 -12.25 -9.08
CA GLY A 249 8.37 -12.45 -7.64
C GLY A 249 7.90 -11.25 -6.81
N ILE A 250 6.83 -10.60 -7.25
CA ILE A 250 6.36 -9.28 -6.76
C ILE A 250 5.56 -9.30 -5.45
N THR A 251 5.26 -10.48 -4.92
CA THR A 251 4.37 -10.65 -3.76
C THR A 251 5.11 -10.44 -2.44
N ALA A 252 4.37 -10.05 -1.40
CA ALA A 252 4.92 -9.74 -0.08
C ALA A 252 5.72 -10.93 0.51
N GLU A 253 5.20 -12.15 0.44
CA GLU A 253 5.89 -13.34 0.94
C GLU A 253 7.18 -13.64 0.18
N ARG A 254 7.16 -13.49 -1.15
CA ARG A 254 8.36 -13.71 -1.96
C ARG A 254 9.45 -12.71 -1.64
N LEU A 255 9.08 -11.44 -1.50
CA LEU A 255 10.02 -10.34 -1.18
C LEU A 255 10.54 -10.44 0.25
N LYS A 256 9.74 -10.92 1.18
CA LYS A 256 10.20 -11.25 2.54
C LYS A 256 11.22 -12.38 2.52
N GLY A 257 10.98 -13.44 1.74
CA GLY A 257 11.93 -14.53 1.57
C GLY A 257 13.26 -14.09 0.91
N LEU A 258 13.27 -12.97 0.17
CA LEU A 258 14.47 -12.35 -0.40
C LEU A 258 15.14 -11.32 0.53
N GLY A 259 14.63 -11.10 1.74
CA GLY A 259 15.18 -10.14 2.70
C GLY A 259 14.92 -8.66 2.36
N ILE A 260 14.02 -8.38 1.40
CA ILE A 260 13.66 -7.00 1.03
C ILE A 260 12.61 -6.45 1.99
N VAL A 261 11.64 -7.27 2.38
CA VAL A 261 10.53 -6.91 3.27
C VAL A 261 10.78 -7.47 4.67
N ASP A 262 10.65 -6.62 5.69
CA ASP A 262 10.85 -7.04 7.09
C ASP A 262 9.61 -7.72 7.65
N LYS A 263 8.45 -7.15 7.34
CA LYS A 263 7.18 -7.65 7.88
C LYS A 263 6.10 -7.71 6.82
N VAL A 264 5.48 -8.86 6.67
CA VAL A 264 4.19 -9.00 6.01
C VAL A 264 3.10 -8.83 7.06
N ILE A 265 2.17 -7.92 6.82
CA ILE A 265 1.01 -7.68 7.68
C ILE A 265 -0.17 -8.42 7.06
N ASP A 266 -0.67 -9.43 7.78
CA ASP A 266 -1.78 -10.26 7.32
C ASP A 266 -3.05 -9.42 7.13
N GLU A 267 -3.77 -9.69 6.05
CA GLU A 267 -5.05 -9.03 5.76
C GLU A 267 -6.22 -9.84 6.34
N PRO A 268 -7.31 -9.18 6.79
CA PRO A 268 -8.44 -9.85 7.42
C PRO A 268 -9.11 -10.88 6.49
N LEU A 269 -8.97 -12.17 6.79
CA LEU A 269 -9.56 -13.25 5.99
C LEU A 269 -11.09 -13.28 6.07
N GLY A 270 -11.67 -12.94 7.24
CA GLY A 270 -13.12 -12.89 7.41
C GLY A 270 -13.83 -11.86 6.53
N GLY A 271 -13.09 -10.83 6.10
CA GLY A 271 -13.53 -9.79 5.17
C GLY A 271 -13.00 -9.96 3.75
N ALA A 272 -12.17 -10.98 3.49
CA ALA A 272 -11.50 -11.18 2.20
C ALA A 272 -10.60 -9.99 1.78
N GLY A 273 -9.72 -9.57 2.68
CA GLY A 273 -8.71 -8.54 2.44
C GLY A 273 -9.06 -7.13 2.95
N ALA A 274 -8.10 -6.23 2.87
CA ALA A 274 -8.19 -4.86 3.37
C ALA A 274 -9.37 -4.07 2.80
N HIS A 275 -9.81 -4.36 1.59
CA HIS A 275 -10.91 -3.66 0.91
C HIS A 275 -12.29 -3.98 1.46
N ARG A 276 -12.44 -5.04 2.24
CA ARG A 276 -13.71 -5.47 2.86
C ARG A 276 -13.80 -5.17 4.34
N ASP A 277 -12.66 -5.14 5.02
CA ASP A 277 -12.56 -4.79 6.44
C ASP A 277 -11.39 -3.82 6.70
N PRO A 278 -11.54 -2.55 6.27
CA PRO A 278 -10.51 -1.54 6.44
C PRO A 278 -10.19 -1.23 7.90
N ALA A 279 -11.16 -1.36 8.79
CA ALA A 279 -10.96 -1.06 10.20
C ALA A 279 -10.05 -2.10 10.88
N SER A 280 -10.32 -3.39 10.71
CA SER A 280 -9.44 -4.46 11.22
C SER A 280 -8.05 -4.42 10.60
N MET A 281 -7.96 -4.07 9.30
CA MET A 281 -6.66 -3.88 8.65
C MET A 281 -5.88 -2.73 9.28
N ALA A 282 -6.54 -1.61 9.54
CA ALA A 282 -5.91 -0.46 10.19
C ALA A 282 -5.40 -0.80 11.59
N GLU A 283 -6.15 -1.57 12.39
CA GLU A 283 -5.68 -2.02 13.71
C GLU A 283 -4.43 -2.92 13.62
N SER A 284 -4.37 -3.82 12.62
CA SER A 284 -3.17 -4.63 12.37
C SER A 284 -1.96 -3.75 12.01
N ILE A 285 -2.15 -2.75 11.15
CA ILE A 285 -1.11 -1.77 10.80
C ILE A 285 -0.70 -0.96 12.05
N ARG A 286 -1.67 -0.47 12.84
CA ARG A 286 -1.39 0.29 14.07
C ARG A 286 -0.50 -0.49 15.02
N GLY A 287 -0.85 -1.73 15.30
CA GLY A 287 -0.09 -2.60 16.21
C GLY A 287 1.37 -2.77 15.76
N GLU A 288 1.58 -3.01 14.46
CA GLU A 288 2.92 -3.19 13.91
C GLU A 288 3.72 -1.88 13.93
N LEU A 289 3.12 -0.75 13.52
CA LEU A 289 3.79 0.56 13.55
C LEU A 289 4.23 0.95 14.96
N LEU A 290 3.39 0.75 15.96
CA LEU A 290 3.73 1.06 17.36
C LEU A 290 4.87 0.19 17.87
N ALA A 291 4.86 -1.12 17.55
CA ALA A 291 5.94 -2.02 17.94
C ALA A 291 7.28 -1.64 17.31
N GLN A 292 7.28 -1.33 16.02
CA GLN A 292 8.47 -0.92 15.27
C GLN A 292 8.98 0.45 15.71
N LEU A 293 8.10 1.43 15.94
CA LEU A 293 8.50 2.73 16.47
C LEU A 293 9.17 2.61 17.84
N LYS A 294 8.59 1.82 18.73
CA LYS A 294 9.19 1.57 20.05
C LYS A 294 10.59 0.98 19.95
N MET A 295 10.79 0.04 19.03
CA MET A 295 12.10 -0.57 18.79
C MET A 295 13.10 0.45 18.24
N LEU A 296 12.72 1.19 17.17
CA LEU A 296 13.62 2.12 16.49
C LEU A 296 13.97 3.36 17.34
N GLN A 297 13.03 3.86 18.12
CA GLN A 297 13.25 5.00 19.03
C GLN A 297 14.12 4.63 20.24
N GLY A 298 14.26 3.35 20.53
CA GLY A 298 15.18 2.85 21.57
C GLY A 298 16.64 2.78 21.13
N LEU A 299 16.94 2.96 19.83
CA LEU A 299 18.30 2.93 19.30
C LEU A 299 18.97 4.30 19.42
N GLU A 300 20.29 4.28 19.66
CA GLU A 300 21.11 5.49 19.49
C GLU A 300 21.15 5.91 18.02
N MET A 301 21.22 7.21 17.73
CA MET A 301 21.12 7.73 16.37
C MET A 301 22.18 7.18 15.43
N GLY A 302 23.41 6.96 15.93
CA GLY A 302 24.50 6.34 15.15
C GLY A 302 24.15 4.91 14.74
N GLU A 303 23.62 4.12 15.67
CA GLU A 303 23.19 2.74 15.42
C GLU A 303 22.02 2.66 14.44
N LEU A 304 21.04 3.57 14.55
CA LEU A 304 19.92 3.65 13.59
C LEU A 304 20.42 3.87 12.15
N LEU A 305 21.35 4.80 11.96
CA LEU A 305 21.91 5.11 10.63
C LEU A 305 22.77 3.98 10.08
N GLU A 306 23.61 3.36 10.91
CA GLU A 306 24.44 2.20 10.52
C GLU A 306 23.54 1.02 10.11
N ARG A 307 22.53 0.69 10.91
CA ARG A 307 21.55 -0.35 10.59
C ARG A 307 20.82 -0.08 9.27
N ARG A 308 20.41 1.17 9.00
CA ARG A 308 19.80 1.56 7.72
C ARG A 308 20.79 1.37 6.56
N TYR A 309 22.03 1.75 6.73
CA TYR A 309 23.07 1.57 5.74
C TYR A 309 23.31 0.09 5.45
N ASP A 310 23.52 -0.74 6.48
CA ASP A 310 23.76 -2.18 6.35
C ASP A 310 22.60 -2.88 5.66
N ARG A 311 21.35 -2.48 5.99
CA ARG A 311 20.16 -2.96 5.32
C ARG A 311 20.22 -2.69 3.82
N LEU A 312 20.52 -1.46 3.41
CA LEU A 312 20.58 -1.09 1.98
C LEU A 312 21.72 -1.84 1.26
N MET A 313 22.85 -2.05 1.93
CA MET A 313 23.99 -2.78 1.38
C MET A 313 23.79 -4.29 1.33
N SER A 314 22.86 -4.84 2.11
CA SER A 314 22.55 -6.27 2.11
C SER A 314 21.66 -6.70 0.95
N TYR A 315 21.01 -5.78 0.25
CA TYR A 315 20.13 -6.12 -0.87
C TYR A 315 20.91 -6.75 -2.02
N GLY A 316 20.49 -7.97 -2.41
CA GLY A 316 21.16 -8.73 -3.47
C GLY A 316 22.51 -9.33 -3.09
N ALA A 317 22.90 -9.24 -1.84
CA ALA A 317 24.04 -10.00 -1.35
C ALA A 317 23.70 -11.50 -1.31
N PRO A 318 24.63 -12.41 -1.73
CA PRO A 318 24.40 -13.86 -1.76
C PRO A 318 24.24 -14.46 -0.36
#